data_8cbb0d97056818840287d47c08076458
#
_entry.id   8cbb0d97056818840287d47c08076458
#
_cell.length_a   1.000
_cell.length_b   1.000
_cell.length_c   1.000
_cell.angle_alpha   90.00
_cell.angle_beta   90.00
_cell.angle_gamma   90.00
#
_symmetry.space_group_name_H-M   'P 1'
#
loop_
_entity.id
_entity.type
_entity.pdbx_description
1 polymer ?
#
loop_
_entity_poly.entity_id
_entity_poly.type
_entity_poly.pdbx_seq_one_letter_code
_entity_poly.pdbx_strand_id
1 'polypeptide(L)' 'MRAVIQRVSEASVTVAGQVVGQIGRGLLVLLGVGHADGPGEAQQLAAKIAAMRIFPDDDGRFNRSVLDVGGAVLVVI' A
#
# COMPACT_ATOMS: atom_id res chain seq x y z
N MET A 1 4.47 -13.91 4.89
CA MET A 1 3.66 -12.68 4.72
C MET A 1 3.38 -12.48 3.23
N ARG A 2 2.15 -12.21 2.90
CA ARG A 2 1.71 -11.99 1.51
C ARG A 2 0.95 -10.68 1.43
N ALA A 3 1.13 -9.97 0.33
CA ALA A 3 0.44 -8.72 0.10
C ALA A 3 -0.11 -8.66 -1.31
N VAL A 4 -1.34 -8.19 -1.44
CA VAL A 4 -1.90 -7.77 -2.72
C VAL A 4 -1.91 -6.25 -2.70
N ILE A 5 -1.26 -5.64 -3.69
CA ILE A 5 -1.04 -4.21 -3.74
C ILE A 5 -1.77 -3.64 -4.93
N GLN A 6 -2.58 -2.62 -4.67
CA GLN A 6 -3.36 -1.95 -5.70
C GLN A 6 -3.10 -0.45 -5.64
N ARG A 7 -2.73 0.13 -6.77
CA ARG A 7 -2.66 1.59 -6.92
C ARG A 7 -4.09 2.14 -6.96
N VAL A 8 -4.35 3.19 -6.16
CA VAL A 8 -5.68 3.80 -6.04
C VAL A 8 -5.59 5.31 -6.13
N SER A 9 -6.64 5.94 -6.64
CA SER A 9 -6.84 7.39 -6.52
C SER A 9 -7.39 7.76 -5.15
N GLU A 10 -8.15 6.84 -4.56
CA GLU A 10 -8.67 6.93 -3.19
C GLU A 10 -9.08 5.54 -2.73
N ALA A 11 -9.07 5.32 -1.43
CA ALA A 11 -9.57 4.08 -0.83
C ALA A 11 -10.08 4.36 0.58
N SER A 12 -11.04 3.56 1.01
CA SER A 12 -11.52 3.63 2.38
C SER A 12 -11.96 2.25 2.87
N VAL A 13 -11.95 2.07 4.18
CA VAL A 13 -12.46 0.89 4.86
C VAL A 13 -13.55 1.32 5.82
N THR A 14 -14.70 0.68 5.70
CA THR A 14 -15.87 0.95 6.53
C THR A 14 -16.22 -0.29 7.32
N VAL A 15 -16.43 -0.13 8.62
CA VAL A 15 -16.86 -1.21 9.52
C VAL A 15 -18.07 -0.71 10.29
N ALA A 16 -19.16 -1.50 10.24
CA ALA A 16 -20.42 -1.17 10.92
C ALA A 16 -20.92 0.25 10.63
N GLY A 17 -20.81 0.68 9.37
CA GLY A 17 -21.25 2.00 8.92
C GLY A 17 -20.31 3.13 9.22
N GLN A 18 -19.15 2.86 9.82
CA GLN A 18 -18.15 3.88 10.13
C GLN A 18 -16.88 3.71 9.31
N VAL A 19 -16.36 4.80 8.79
CA VAL A 19 -15.06 4.81 8.10
C VAL A 19 -13.96 4.70 9.15
N VAL A 20 -13.21 3.60 9.11
CA VAL A 20 -12.10 3.34 10.03
C VAL A 20 -10.74 3.60 9.41
N GLY A 21 -10.67 3.78 8.10
CA GLY A 21 -9.46 4.17 7.39
C GLY A 21 -9.82 4.80 6.06
N GLN A 22 -9.04 5.80 5.64
CA GLN A 22 -9.27 6.49 4.38
C GLN A 22 -8.00 7.13 3.89
N ILE A 23 -7.75 7.01 2.59
CA ILE A 23 -6.63 7.67 1.92
C ILE A 23 -7.09 8.28 0.60
N GLY A 24 -6.36 9.29 0.13
CA GLY A 24 -6.42 9.74 -1.25
C GLY A 24 -5.52 8.88 -2.14
N ARG A 25 -4.77 9.51 -3.05
CA ARG A 25 -3.86 8.81 -3.95
C ARG A 25 -2.84 7.99 -3.20
N GLY A 26 -2.66 6.75 -3.59
CA GLY A 26 -1.68 5.89 -2.96
C GLY A 26 -1.87 4.42 -3.28
N LEU A 27 -1.63 3.58 -2.28
CA LEU A 27 -1.71 2.13 -2.39
C LEU A 27 -2.68 1.56 -1.36
N LEU A 28 -3.53 0.66 -1.82
CA LEU A 28 -4.29 -0.25 -0.97
C LEU A 28 -3.51 -1.55 -0.88
N VAL A 29 -3.22 -1.99 0.33
CA VAL A 29 -2.48 -3.23 0.60
C VAL A 29 -3.35 -4.18 1.39
N LEU A 30 -3.68 -5.32 0.78
CA LEU A 30 -4.36 -6.43 1.46
C LEU A 30 -3.27 -7.38 1.96
N LEU A 31 -3.13 -7.50 3.26
CA LEU A 31 -2.01 -8.17 3.89
C LEU A 31 -2.44 -9.47 4.59
N GLY A 32 -1.79 -10.58 4.22
CA GLY A 32 -1.88 -11.85 4.93
C GLY A 32 -0.64 -12.09 5.77
N VAL A 33 -0.84 -12.38 7.06
CA VAL A 33 0.24 -12.61 8.01
C VAL A 33 0.18 -14.06 8.48
N GLY A 34 1.31 -14.79 8.34
CA GLY A 34 1.45 -16.15 8.83
C GLY A 34 2.00 -16.20 10.25
N HIS A 35 1.86 -17.36 10.89
CA HIS A 35 2.32 -17.56 12.27
C HIS A 35 3.84 -17.40 12.44
N ALA A 36 4.61 -17.71 11.39
CA ALA A 36 6.07 -17.61 11.41
C ALA A 36 6.58 -16.20 11.02
N ASP A 37 5.69 -15.30 10.61
CA ASP A 37 6.10 -13.96 10.23
C ASP A 37 6.32 -13.09 11.46
N GLY A 38 7.40 -12.32 11.42
CA GLY A 38 7.77 -11.41 12.50
C GLY A 38 8.12 -10.03 11.99
N PRO A 39 8.67 -9.17 12.88
CA PRO A 39 9.01 -7.79 12.51
C PRO A 39 9.98 -7.67 11.34
N GLY A 40 10.90 -8.64 11.17
CA GLY A 40 11.85 -8.63 10.07
C GLY A 40 11.16 -8.75 8.71
N GLU A 41 10.19 -9.66 8.59
CA GLU A 41 9.40 -9.84 7.38
C GLU A 41 8.54 -8.62 7.09
N ALA A 42 7.96 -8.02 8.12
CA ALA A 42 7.17 -6.81 7.99
C ALA A 42 8.02 -5.63 7.48
N GLN A 43 9.23 -5.46 8.02
CA GLN A 43 10.13 -4.40 7.58
C GLN A 43 10.58 -4.58 6.13
N GLN A 44 10.91 -5.81 5.73
CA GLN A 44 11.30 -6.11 4.36
C GLN A 44 10.17 -5.83 3.38
N LEU A 45 8.96 -6.25 3.71
CA LEU A 45 7.80 -6.02 2.85
C LEU A 45 7.47 -4.53 2.76
N ALA A 46 7.50 -3.82 3.88
CA ALA A 46 7.25 -2.38 3.91
C ALA A 46 8.25 -1.62 3.03
N ALA A 47 9.53 -1.97 3.10
CA ALA A 47 10.57 -1.36 2.27
C ALA A 47 10.33 -1.62 0.78
N LYS A 48 9.94 -2.84 0.41
CA LYS A 48 9.60 -3.18 -0.97
C LYS A 48 8.41 -2.38 -1.49
N ILE A 49 7.35 -2.29 -0.70
CA ILE A 49 6.14 -1.56 -1.07
C ILE A 49 6.45 -0.07 -1.24
N ALA A 50 7.20 0.51 -0.31
CA ALA A 50 7.56 1.94 -0.36
C ALA A 50 8.39 2.28 -1.61
N ALA A 51 9.23 1.37 -2.07
CA ALA A 51 10.11 1.57 -3.22
C ALA A 51 9.54 1.08 -4.55
N MET A 52 8.38 0.45 -4.54
CA MET A 52 7.76 -0.13 -5.75
C MET A 52 7.36 0.96 -6.74
N ARG A 53 7.91 0.90 -7.95
CA ARG A 53 7.72 1.95 -8.97
C ARG A 53 6.50 1.65 -9.84
N ILE A 54 5.33 1.81 -9.28
CA ILE A 54 4.05 1.52 -9.94
C ILE A 54 3.17 2.76 -10.13
N PHE A 55 3.73 3.94 -9.92
CA PHE A 55 3.08 5.20 -10.25
C PHE A 55 3.66 5.77 -11.53
N PRO A 56 2.82 6.34 -12.42
CA PRO A 56 3.31 6.88 -13.67
C PRO A 56 4.17 8.14 -13.46
N ASP A 57 5.21 8.26 -14.27
CA ASP A 57 5.98 9.49 -14.43
C ASP A 57 5.33 10.41 -15.47
N ASP A 58 6.01 11.49 -15.84
CA ASP A 58 5.49 12.46 -16.81
C ASP A 58 5.33 11.88 -18.22
N ASP A 59 6.02 10.77 -18.52
CA ASP A 59 5.91 10.06 -19.78
C ASP A 59 4.85 8.96 -19.74
N GLY A 60 4.16 8.78 -18.61
CA GLY A 60 3.15 7.73 -18.42
C GLY A 60 3.73 6.35 -18.13
N ARG A 61 5.03 6.24 -17.89
CA ARG A 61 5.68 4.98 -17.55
C ARG A 61 5.67 4.77 -16.03
N PHE A 62 5.52 3.53 -15.62
CA PHE A 62 5.61 3.16 -14.20
C PHE A 62 7.04 3.33 -13.71
N ASN A 63 7.32 4.43 -13.07
CA ASN A 63 8.68 4.82 -12.68
C ASN A 63 8.77 5.50 -11.32
N ARG A 64 7.66 5.83 -10.69
CA ARG A 64 7.63 6.50 -9.39
C ARG A 64 7.05 5.60 -8.32
N SER A 65 7.60 5.72 -7.11
CA SER A 65 7.10 5.03 -5.93
C SER A 65 6.03 5.86 -5.23
N VAL A 66 5.37 5.27 -4.23
CA VAL A 66 4.42 5.99 -3.37
C VAL A 66 5.11 7.13 -2.63
N LEU A 67 6.38 6.97 -2.27
CA LEU A 67 7.18 8.03 -1.66
C LEU A 67 7.41 9.21 -2.62
N ASP A 68 7.73 8.89 -3.88
CA ASP A 68 7.99 9.92 -4.90
C ASP A 68 6.77 10.80 -5.16
N VAL A 69 5.59 10.23 -5.14
CA VAL A 69 4.35 10.96 -5.41
C VAL A 69 3.70 11.56 -4.16
N GLY A 70 4.31 11.35 -2.99
CA GLY A 70 3.73 11.82 -1.74
C GLY A 70 2.40 11.16 -1.41
N GLY A 71 2.20 9.92 -1.84
CA GLY A 71 0.97 9.18 -1.63
C GLY A 71 0.86 8.58 -0.23
N ALA A 72 -0.28 7.98 0.04
CA ALA A 72 -0.58 7.29 1.30
C ALA A 72 -0.70 5.79 1.07
N VAL A 73 -0.67 5.02 2.16
CA VAL A 73 -0.86 3.57 2.12
C VAL A 73 -1.94 3.19 3.12
N LEU A 74 -2.95 2.45 2.64
CA LEU A 74 -4.00 1.89 3.49
C LEU A 74 -3.80 0.38 3.54
N VAL A 75 -3.52 -0.12 4.74
CA VAL A 75 -3.28 -1.55 4.96
C VAL A 75 -4.49 -2.20 5.61
N VAL A 76 -4.95 -3.29 5.01
CA VAL A 76 -6.05 -4.11 5.53
C VAL A 76 -5.52 -5.53 5.76
N ILE A 77 -5.67 -5.99 6.98
CA ILE A 77 -5.23 -7.34 7.40
C ILE A 77 -6.38 -8.32 7.36
#